data_c12bd3b2d3a82a08e00fc32d617327a1
#
_entry.id   c12bd3b2d3a82a08e00fc32d617327a1
#
_cell.length_a   1.000
_cell.length_b   1.000
_cell.length_c   1.000
_cell.angle_alpha   90.00
_cell.angle_beta   90.00
_cell.angle_gamma   90.00
#
_symmetry.space_group_name_H-M   'P 1'
#
loop_
_entity.id
_entity.type
_entity.pdbx_description
1 polymer ?
#
loop_
_entity_poly.entity_id
_entity_poly.type
_entity_poly.pdbx_seq_one_letter_code
_entity_poly.pdbx_strand_id
1 'polypeptide(L)'
;FGNLTNDYLSVFGKVNADTFDDGYFPTKGFSLGIGYEWVFKGVKHGIDPFHAVNVDFKSVMQKGCFAWLPSVSARYMFGGDPPLPYLNLMGGAIAGRYLDQQIPFMGINYAAAMANFLAVARSDFRFKLFKNNYLTASCNYAVTVADLKDFGDMNEAYGVFGAGLKYSYHSIIGPVELDFHWASRRSKLGMYLNIGLYF
;
A
#
# COMPACT_ATOMS: atom_id res chain seq x y z
N PHE A 1 -28.56 4.70 -7.41
CA PHE A 1 -27.42 5.33 -6.73
C PHE A 1 -28.01 6.30 -5.73
N GLY A 2 -28.15 5.88 -4.44
CA GLY A 2 -28.54 6.75 -3.34
C GLY A 2 -27.50 7.85 -3.13
N ASN A 3 -27.91 8.98 -2.56
CA ASN A 3 -27.06 10.13 -2.30
C ASN A 3 -25.75 9.72 -1.58
N LEU A 4 -24.64 9.71 -2.32
CA LEU A 4 -23.28 9.44 -1.82
C LEU A 4 -22.72 10.57 -0.94
N THR A 5 -23.48 11.66 -0.74
CA THR A 5 -23.06 12.81 0.06
C THR A 5 -23.52 12.64 1.50
N ASN A 6 -22.67 12.05 2.33
CA ASN A 6 -22.82 12.06 3.78
C ASN A 6 -21.53 12.66 4.39
N ASP A 7 -21.71 13.43 5.46
CA ASP A 7 -20.59 13.90 6.27
C ASP A 7 -20.45 12.95 7.47
N TYR A 8 -19.22 12.55 7.79
CA TYR A 8 -18.94 11.55 8.82
C TYR A 8 -18.20 12.19 9.99
N LEU A 9 -18.49 11.73 11.20
CA LEU A 9 -17.75 12.08 12.40
C LEU A 9 -16.93 10.87 12.84
N SER A 10 -15.63 11.06 12.97
CA SER A 10 -14.70 10.03 13.43
C SER A 10 -13.72 10.57 14.47
N VAL A 11 -13.17 9.65 15.26
CA VAL A 11 -12.02 9.89 16.13
C VAL A 11 -10.91 8.94 15.66
N PHE A 12 -9.73 9.46 15.48
CA PHE A 12 -8.58 8.66 15.03
C PHE A 12 -7.33 8.92 15.87
N GLY A 13 -6.48 7.90 15.93
CA GLY A 13 -5.14 7.98 16.50
C GLY A 13 -4.14 7.31 15.56
N LYS A 14 -2.97 7.92 15.38
CA LYS A 14 -1.91 7.40 14.53
C LYS A 14 -0.56 7.52 15.22
N VAL A 15 0.21 6.46 15.20
CA VAL A 15 1.59 6.43 15.68
C VAL A 15 2.49 6.08 14.50
N ASN A 16 3.51 6.91 14.28
CA ASN A 16 4.51 6.69 13.23
C ASN A 16 5.91 6.74 13.85
N ALA A 17 6.74 5.76 13.49
CA ALA A 17 8.17 5.76 13.78
C ALA A 17 8.91 5.58 12.46
N ASP A 18 9.87 6.45 12.18
CA ASP A 18 10.71 6.37 11.00
C ASP A 18 12.17 6.58 11.42
N THR A 19 13.02 5.63 11.05
CA THR A 19 14.46 5.62 11.37
C THR A 19 15.33 5.49 10.13
N PHE A 20 14.75 5.65 8.93
CA PHE A 20 15.50 5.59 7.68
C PHE A 20 16.54 6.71 7.60
N ASP A 21 17.70 6.38 7.07
CA ASP A 21 18.81 7.31 6.86
C ASP A 21 18.65 8.17 5.60
N ASP A 22 17.81 7.75 4.67
CA ASP A 22 17.49 8.48 3.43
C ASP A 22 16.02 8.26 3.05
N GLY A 23 15.33 9.31 2.58
CA GLY A 23 13.90 9.25 2.26
C GLY A 23 13.58 8.50 0.97
N TYR A 24 14.54 8.41 0.02
CA TYR A 24 14.31 7.79 -1.29
C TYR A 24 15.03 6.46 -1.45
N PHE A 25 16.29 6.40 -1.02
CA PHE A 25 17.14 5.23 -1.18
C PHE A 25 17.77 4.81 0.15
N PRO A 26 16.96 4.53 1.18
CA PRO A 26 17.47 4.19 2.49
C PRO A 26 18.43 3.00 2.44
N THR A 27 19.46 3.03 3.28
CA THR A 27 20.43 1.95 3.39
C THR A 27 20.32 1.18 4.69
N LYS A 28 19.69 1.78 5.70
CA LYS A 28 19.43 1.20 7.03
C LYS A 28 18.19 1.83 7.66
N GLY A 29 17.61 1.12 8.63
CA GLY A 29 16.48 1.58 9.40
C GLY A 29 15.19 0.85 9.07
N PHE A 30 14.12 1.34 9.67
CA PHE A 30 12.74 0.87 9.44
C PHE A 30 11.76 2.02 9.61
N SER A 31 10.57 1.83 9.05
CA SER A 31 9.39 2.67 9.28
C SER A 31 8.24 1.80 9.75
N LEU A 32 7.53 2.25 10.78
CA LEU A 32 6.35 1.61 11.34
C LEU A 32 5.26 2.66 11.49
N GLY A 33 4.11 2.41 10.88
CA GLY A 33 2.88 3.18 11.06
C GLY A 33 1.79 2.28 11.64
N ILE A 34 1.10 2.74 12.67
CA ILE A 34 -0.09 2.07 13.23
C ILE A 34 -1.16 3.14 13.38
N GLY A 35 -2.32 2.91 12.81
CA GLY A 35 -3.46 3.81 12.89
C GLY A 35 -4.72 3.08 13.34
N TYR A 36 -5.57 3.82 14.04
CA TYR A 36 -6.91 3.40 14.42
C TYR A 36 -7.87 4.55 14.19
N GLU A 37 -9.03 4.24 13.61
CA GLU A 37 -10.12 5.19 13.42
C GLU A 37 -11.44 4.55 13.84
N TRP A 38 -12.25 5.31 14.55
CA TRP A 38 -13.63 4.96 14.87
C TRP A 38 -14.57 5.96 14.21
N VAL A 39 -15.37 5.53 13.26
CA VAL A 39 -16.42 6.31 12.61
C VAL A 39 -17.74 5.99 13.30
N PHE A 40 -18.29 6.96 14.02
CA PHE A 40 -19.41 6.69 14.91
C PHE A 40 -20.72 7.35 14.49
N LYS A 41 -20.70 8.29 13.54
CA LYS A 41 -21.90 9.00 13.11
C LYS A 41 -21.83 9.49 11.67
N GLY A 42 -22.91 9.27 10.91
CA GLY A 42 -23.22 10.02 9.70
C GLY A 42 -24.10 11.23 10.02
N VAL A 43 -23.80 12.39 9.46
CA VAL A 43 -24.47 13.66 9.81
C VAL A 43 -25.79 13.78 9.06
N LYS A 44 -25.81 13.46 7.75
CA LYS A 44 -27.00 13.58 6.90
C LYS A 44 -27.83 12.29 6.87
N HIS A 45 -27.15 11.15 6.91
CA HIS A 45 -27.77 9.82 6.92
C HIS A 45 -27.15 9.01 8.06
N GLY A 46 -27.97 8.26 8.79
CA GLY A 46 -27.46 7.33 9.80
C GLY A 46 -26.53 6.28 9.18
N ILE A 47 -25.54 5.87 9.94
CA ILE A 47 -24.64 4.76 9.60
C ILE A 47 -24.52 3.84 10.82
N ASP A 48 -24.24 2.56 10.58
CA ASP A 48 -23.77 1.68 11.62
C ASP A 48 -22.31 2.03 11.95
N PRO A 49 -21.97 2.30 13.22
CA PRO A 49 -20.60 2.62 13.61
C PRO A 49 -19.63 1.52 13.21
N PHE A 50 -18.48 1.90 12.68
CA PHE A 50 -17.44 0.97 12.29
C PHE A 50 -16.05 1.46 12.70
N HIS A 51 -15.10 0.56 12.73
CA HIS A 51 -13.73 0.78 13.11
C HIS A 51 -12.80 0.44 11.95
N ALA A 52 -11.68 1.12 11.86
CA ALA A 52 -10.60 0.80 10.92
C ALA A 52 -9.27 0.75 11.66
N VAL A 53 -8.50 -0.29 11.44
CA VAL A 53 -7.12 -0.44 11.93
C VAL A 53 -6.21 -0.58 10.72
N ASN A 54 -5.10 0.15 10.70
CA ASN A 54 -4.06 -0.01 9.69
C ASN A 54 -2.69 -0.21 10.34
N VAL A 55 -1.87 -1.02 9.67
CA VAL A 55 -0.47 -1.25 10.03
C VAL A 55 0.36 -1.19 8.75
N ASP A 56 1.42 -0.40 8.78
CA ASP A 56 2.41 -0.28 7.72
C ASP A 56 3.79 -0.48 8.31
N PHE A 57 4.51 -1.46 7.80
CA PHE A 57 5.89 -1.73 8.19
C PHE A 57 6.79 -1.81 6.96
N LYS A 58 7.93 -1.15 7.03
CA LYS A 58 8.99 -1.21 6.01
C LYS A 58 10.34 -1.28 6.70
N SER A 59 11.27 -2.01 6.12
CA SER A 59 12.63 -2.11 6.63
C SER A 59 13.62 -2.16 5.47
N VAL A 60 14.88 -1.91 5.73
CA VAL A 60 15.96 -2.07 4.76
C VAL A 60 17.17 -2.71 5.41
N MET A 61 17.74 -3.66 4.70
CA MET A 61 19.00 -4.33 5.04
C MET A 61 19.93 -4.27 3.83
N GLN A 62 20.98 -3.45 3.92
CA GLN A 62 21.95 -3.27 2.83
C GLN A 62 23.29 -3.94 3.15
N LYS A 63 23.85 -4.62 2.15
CA LYS A 63 25.21 -5.13 2.17
C LYS A 63 25.89 -4.84 0.83
N GLY A 64 26.88 -3.95 0.83
CA GLY A 64 27.54 -3.51 -0.40
C GLY A 64 26.60 -2.80 -1.36
N CYS A 65 26.53 -3.27 -2.59
CA CYS A 65 25.63 -2.73 -3.62
C CYS A 65 24.20 -3.29 -3.58
N PHE A 66 23.95 -4.31 -2.76
CA PHE A 66 22.66 -4.97 -2.62
C PHE A 66 21.91 -4.50 -1.38
N ALA A 67 20.61 -4.22 -1.52
CA ALA A 67 19.72 -3.95 -0.41
C ALA A 67 18.42 -4.77 -0.56
N TRP A 68 17.98 -5.39 0.52
CA TRP A 68 16.67 -6.00 0.63
C TRP A 68 15.74 -5.11 1.44
N LEU A 69 14.55 -4.84 0.89
CA LEU A 69 13.55 -3.94 1.46
C LEU A 69 12.21 -4.68 1.61
N PRO A 70 12.03 -5.46 2.69
CA PRO A 70 10.74 -6.06 2.99
C PRO A 70 9.76 -5.01 3.51
N SER A 71 8.49 -5.16 3.13
CA SER A 71 7.40 -4.34 3.66
C SER A 71 6.11 -5.14 3.78
N VAL A 72 5.29 -4.75 4.75
CA VAL A 72 3.95 -5.29 4.97
C VAL A 72 3.02 -4.12 5.25
N SER A 73 1.90 -4.07 4.54
CA SER A 73 0.82 -3.13 4.80
C SER A 73 -0.48 -3.89 4.94
N ALA A 74 -1.25 -3.59 5.98
CA ALA A 74 -2.55 -4.21 6.20
C ALA A 74 -3.55 -3.20 6.74
N ARG A 75 -4.80 -3.30 6.31
CA ARG A 75 -5.90 -2.53 6.87
C ARG A 75 -7.15 -3.40 6.99
N TYR A 76 -7.80 -3.30 8.15
CA TYR A 76 -9.01 -4.04 8.48
C TYR A 76 -10.10 -3.10 8.98
N MET A 77 -11.30 -3.27 8.45
CA MET A 77 -12.50 -2.60 8.92
C MET A 77 -13.44 -3.62 9.54
N PHE A 78 -14.03 -3.26 10.68
CA PHE A 78 -14.93 -4.13 11.44
C PHE A 78 -15.98 -3.31 12.20
N GLY A 79 -17.03 -3.98 12.67
CA GLY A 79 -18.18 -3.38 13.32
C GLY A 79 -19.37 -3.29 12.36
N GLY A 80 -19.82 -2.10 12.03
CA GLY A 80 -20.93 -1.88 11.11
C GLY A 80 -20.55 -2.05 9.64
N ASP A 81 -21.45 -1.63 8.77
CA ASP A 81 -21.28 -1.75 7.32
C ASP A 81 -20.61 -0.47 6.76
N PRO A 82 -19.29 -0.50 6.48
CA PRO A 82 -18.59 0.68 6.04
C PRO A 82 -19.04 1.10 4.64
N PRO A 83 -19.33 2.40 4.43
CA PRO A 83 -19.73 2.88 3.11
C PRO A 83 -18.58 2.81 2.11
N LEU A 84 -18.92 2.68 0.81
CA LEU A 84 -17.95 2.53 -0.29
C LEU A 84 -16.73 3.46 -0.23
N PRO A 85 -16.85 4.77 0.12
CA PRO A 85 -15.67 5.64 0.21
C PRO A 85 -14.65 5.27 1.28
N TYR A 86 -15.02 4.43 2.25
CA TYR A 86 -14.12 3.98 3.32
C TYR A 86 -13.46 2.63 3.04
N LEU A 87 -13.95 1.87 2.05
CA LEU A 87 -13.39 0.57 1.72
C LEU A 87 -11.90 0.66 1.40
N ASN A 88 -11.15 -0.37 1.81
CA ASN A 88 -9.74 -0.47 1.49
C ASN A 88 -9.56 -0.61 -0.01
N LEU A 89 -8.63 0.17 -0.56
CA LEU A 89 -8.34 0.21 -1.97
C LEU A 89 -6.97 -0.43 -2.24
N MET A 90 -6.88 -1.32 -3.21
CA MET A 90 -5.62 -1.92 -3.63
C MET A 90 -5.26 -1.49 -5.04
N GLY A 91 -3.97 -1.23 -5.25
CA GLY A 91 -3.39 -0.99 -6.57
C GLY A 91 -2.60 0.30 -6.68
N GLY A 92 -1.91 0.42 -7.80
CA GLY A 92 -0.95 1.49 -8.04
C GLY A 92 0.44 1.19 -7.50
N ALA A 93 1.48 1.79 -8.08
CA ALA A 93 2.87 1.56 -7.68
C ALA A 93 3.25 2.29 -6.38
N ILE A 94 2.53 3.34 -6.02
CA ILE A 94 2.83 4.26 -4.92
C ILE A 94 1.57 4.44 -4.07
N ALA A 95 1.75 4.64 -2.77
CA ALA A 95 0.64 5.02 -1.88
C ALA A 95 0.01 6.34 -2.33
N GLY A 96 -1.32 6.39 -2.31
CA GLY A 96 -2.06 7.60 -2.63
C GLY A 96 -1.83 8.67 -1.56
N ARG A 97 -1.49 9.88 -1.98
CA ARG A 97 -1.20 10.99 -1.06
C ARG A 97 -2.41 11.41 -0.22
N TYR A 98 -3.61 11.20 -0.75
CA TYR A 98 -4.86 11.71 -0.15
C TYR A 98 -5.85 10.60 0.24
N LEU A 99 -5.43 9.34 0.14
CA LEU A 99 -6.29 8.18 0.42
C LEU A 99 -5.54 7.22 1.36
N ASP A 100 -5.68 7.41 2.66
CA ASP A 100 -5.05 6.56 3.69
C ASP A 100 -5.48 5.08 3.59
N GLN A 101 -6.63 4.81 2.99
CA GLN A 101 -7.13 3.45 2.75
C GLN A 101 -6.53 2.76 1.51
N GLN A 102 -5.69 3.44 0.73
CA GLN A 102 -5.06 2.84 -0.45
C GLN A 102 -3.75 2.15 -0.07
N ILE A 103 -3.68 0.84 -0.30
CA ILE A 103 -2.47 0.05 -0.16
C ILE A 103 -1.86 -0.19 -1.56
N PRO A 104 -0.60 0.25 -1.80
CA PRO A 104 0.03 0.07 -3.09
C PRO A 104 0.27 -1.40 -3.40
N PHE A 105 -0.02 -1.78 -4.66
CA PHE A 105 0.24 -3.11 -5.18
C PHE A 105 0.78 -3.02 -6.60
N MET A 106 1.99 -3.52 -6.81
CA MET A 106 2.65 -3.54 -8.11
C MET A 106 1.97 -4.54 -9.05
N GLY A 107 1.61 -4.10 -10.24
CA GLY A 107 0.97 -4.94 -11.25
C GLY A 107 -0.53 -4.75 -11.42
N ILE A 108 -1.19 -4.01 -10.52
CA ILE A 108 -2.62 -3.69 -10.61
C ILE A 108 -2.80 -2.19 -10.74
N ASN A 109 -3.82 -1.76 -11.48
CA ASN A 109 -4.16 -0.34 -11.63
C ASN A 109 -4.56 0.25 -10.26
N TYR A 110 -4.44 1.57 -10.14
CA TYR A 110 -4.87 2.30 -8.96
C TYR A 110 -6.33 1.99 -8.61
N ALA A 111 -6.58 1.70 -7.31
CA ALA A 111 -7.92 1.42 -6.77
C ALA A 111 -8.71 0.31 -7.52
N ALA A 112 -8.04 -0.72 -8.00
CA ALA A 112 -8.67 -1.77 -8.81
C ALA A 112 -9.35 -2.89 -8.00
N ALA A 113 -9.11 -2.96 -6.69
CA ALA A 113 -9.79 -3.90 -5.80
C ALA A 113 -10.22 -3.21 -4.51
N MET A 114 -11.34 -3.63 -3.94
CA MET A 114 -11.92 -3.10 -2.70
C MET A 114 -12.28 -4.26 -1.77
N ALA A 115 -11.99 -4.13 -0.48
CA ALA A 115 -12.32 -5.15 0.53
C ALA A 115 -12.36 -4.56 1.95
N ASN A 116 -13.02 -5.24 2.89
CA ASN A 116 -13.00 -4.86 4.31
C ASN A 116 -11.67 -5.21 4.96
N PHE A 117 -11.05 -6.33 4.56
CA PHE A 117 -9.67 -6.66 4.93
C PHE A 117 -8.78 -6.72 3.70
N LEU A 118 -7.66 -6.06 3.79
CA LEU A 118 -6.62 -6.05 2.77
C LEU A 118 -5.25 -6.11 3.44
N ALA A 119 -4.43 -7.07 3.04
CA ALA A 119 -3.04 -7.17 3.44
C ALA A 119 -2.14 -7.36 2.21
N VAL A 120 -1.02 -6.67 2.18
CA VAL A 120 0.01 -6.75 1.13
C VAL A 120 1.36 -6.96 1.77
N ALA A 121 2.03 -8.05 1.41
CA ALA A 121 3.44 -8.27 1.69
C ALA A 121 4.25 -8.00 0.42
N ARG A 122 5.34 -7.25 0.53
CA ARG A 122 6.21 -6.90 -0.60
C ARG A 122 7.68 -7.09 -0.21
N SER A 123 8.47 -7.52 -1.17
CA SER A 123 9.91 -7.71 -1.06
C SER A 123 10.58 -7.08 -2.26
N ASP A 124 11.39 -6.05 -2.00
CA ASP A 124 12.16 -5.35 -3.03
C ASP A 124 13.65 -5.70 -2.87
N PHE A 125 14.28 -6.07 -3.97
CA PHE A 125 15.69 -6.40 -4.07
C PHE A 125 16.36 -5.34 -4.94
N ARG A 126 17.01 -4.36 -4.29
CA ARG A 126 17.61 -3.21 -4.94
C ARG A 126 19.11 -3.39 -5.09
N PHE A 127 19.58 -3.17 -6.32
CA PHE A 127 20.99 -3.17 -6.68
C PHE A 127 21.42 -1.76 -7.07
N LYS A 128 22.45 -1.23 -6.42
CA LYS A 128 23.12 0.00 -6.84
C LYS A 128 24.10 -0.35 -7.96
N LEU A 129 23.80 0.10 -9.19
CA LEU A 129 24.58 -0.20 -10.39
C LEU A 129 25.83 0.69 -10.45
N PHE A 130 25.66 2.00 -10.42
CA PHE A 130 26.73 3.00 -10.39
C PHE A 130 26.18 4.34 -9.90
N LYS A 131 27.03 5.13 -9.23
CA LYS A 131 26.66 6.44 -8.64
C LYS A 131 25.20 6.47 -8.13
N ASN A 132 24.31 7.16 -8.86
CA ASN A 132 22.92 7.44 -8.50
C ASN A 132 21.93 6.52 -9.23
N ASN A 133 22.36 5.39 -9.76
CA ASN A 133 21.54 4.49 -10.57
C ASN A 133 21.27 3.20 -9.82
N TYR A 134 20.00 2.79 -9.80
CA TYR A 134 19.53 1.61 -9.07
C TYR A 134 18.63 0.77 -9.97
N LEU A 135 18.73 -0.54 -9.82
CA LEU A 135 17.80 -1.51 -10.38
C LEU A 135 17.13 -2.26 -9.23
N THR A 136 15.81 -2.32 -9.23
CA THR A 136 15.05 -2.98 -8.17
C THR A 136 14.14 -4.05 -8.79
N ALA A 137 14.35 -5.29 -8.39
CA ALA A 137 13.41 -6.37 -8.65
C ALA A 137 12.44 -6.46 -7.47
N SER A 138 11.15 -6.54 -7.74
CA SER A 138 10.09 -6.52 -6.73
C SER A 138 9.18 -7.71 -6.88
N CYS A 139 8.75 -8.29 -5.77
CA CYS A 139 7.63 -9.21 -5.72
C CYS A 139 6.69 -8.81 -4.57
N ASN A 140 5.39 -8.96 -4.78
CA ASN A 140 4.38 -8.67 -3.80
C ASN A 140 3.23 -9.67 -3.86
N TYR A 141 2.64 -9.93 -2.72
CA TYR A 141 1.47 -10.79 -2.58
C TYR A 141 0.42 -10.08 -1.75
N ALA A 142 -0.80 -10.04 -2.25
CA ALA A 142 -1.94 -9.47 -1.56
C ALA A 142 -2.96 -10.53 -1.23
N VAL A 143 -3.61 -10.38 -0.08
CA VAL A 143 -4.78 -11.14 0.33
C VAL A 143 -5.89 -10.17 0.68
N THR A 144 -7.08 -10.43 0.14
CA THR A 144 -8.31 -9.71 0.48
C THR A 144 -9.37 -10.69 0.94
N VAL A 145 -10.09 -10.35 1.99
CA VAL A 145 -11.27 -11.11 2.47
C VAL A 145 -12.37 -10.14 2.87
N ALA A 146 -13.61 -10.60 2.81
CA ALA A 146 -14.74 -9.81 3.25
C ALA A 146 -14.77 -9.67 4.78
N ASP A 147 -14.47 -10.76 5.52
CA ASP A 147 -14.38 -10.76 6.97
C ASP A 147 -13.10 -11.51 7.41
N LEU A 148 -12.49 -11.08 8.52
CA LEU A 148 -11.25 -11.67 9.02
C LEU A 148 -11.39 -13.15 9.41
N LYS A 149 -12.58 -13.59 9.84
CA LYS A 149 -12.87 -15.00 10.14
C LYS A 149 -12.72 -15.92 8.92
N ASP A 150 -12.87 -15.36 7.71
CA ASP A 150 -12.77 -16.08 6.43
C ASP A 150 -11.33 -16.16 5.93
N PHE A 151 -10.37 -15.58 6.67
CA PHE A 151 -8.95 -15.55 6.29
C PHE A 151 -8.32 -16.95 6.13
N GLY A 152 -8.84 -17.95 6.86
CA GLY A 152 -8.42 -19.35 6.76
C GLY A 152 -9.09 -20.15 5.64
N ASP A 153 -10.16 -19.64 5.04
CA ASP A 153 -10.87 -20.31 3.95
C ASP A 153 -10.34 -19.82 2.59
N MET A 154 -9.62 -20.71 1.89
CA MET A 154 -9.06 -20.39 0.57
C MET A 154 -10.12 -20.15 -0.53
N ASN A 155 -11.38 -20.50 -0.29
CA ASN A 155 -12.47 -20.22 -1.23
C ASN A 155 -12.98 -18.78 -1.08
N GLU A 156 -12.90 -18.21 0.12
CA GLU A 156 -13.34 -16.83 0.42
C GLU A 156 -12.19 -15.82 0.30
N ALA A 157 -10.94 -16.26 0.45
CA ALA A 157 -9.78 -15.41 0.33
C ALA A 157 -9.36 -15.22 -1.13
N TYR A 158 -9.25 -13.96 -1.56
CA TYR A 158 -8.77 -13.62 -2.89
C TYR A 158 -7.28 -13.24 -2.84
N GLY A 159 -6.44 -14.12 -3.38
CA GLY A 159 -5.00 -13.93 -3.46
C GLY A 159 -4.54 -13.40 -4.82
N VAL A 160 -3.61 -12.44 -4.81
CA VAL A 160 -2.97 -11.89 -6.02
C VAL A 160 -1.46 -11.82 -5.82
N PHE A 161 -0.71 -12.33 -6.79
CA PHE A 161 0.74 -12.18 -6.86
C PHE A 161 1.10 -11.13 -7.92
N GLY A 162 2.08 -10.27 -7.61
CA GLY A 162 2.63 -9.29 -8.53
C GLY A 162 4.15 -9.30 -8.52
N ALA A 163 4.75 -8.95 -9.64
CA ALA A 163 6.19 -8.82 -9.79
C ALA A 163 6.52 -7.64 -10.71
N GLY A 164 7.70 -7.07 -10.55
CA GLY A 164 8.14 -5.97 -11.39
C GLY A 164 9.65 -5.76 -11.36
N LEU A 165 10.10 -4.96 -12.31
CA LEU A 165 11.48 -4.51 -12.43
C LEU A 165 11.48 -2.99 -12.62
N LYS A 166 12.16 -2.29 -11.71
CA LYS A 166 12.20 -0.84 -11.68
C LYS A 166 13.64 -0.34 -11.84
N TYR A 167 13.86 0.54 -12.80
CA TYR A 167 15.06 1.33 -12.90
C TYR A 167 14.83 2.70 -12.26
N SER A 168 15.74 3.14 -11.39
CA SER A 168 15.65 4.42 -10.69
C SER A 168 16.94 5.21 -10.82
N TYR A 169 16.81 6.51 -11.11
CA TYR A 169 17.88 7.47 -11.09
C TYR A 169 17.62 8.52 -10.00
N HIS A 170 18.57 8.67 -9.08
CA HIS A 170 18.50 9.68 -8.02
C HIS A 170 18.97 11.02 -8.57
N SER A 171 18.02 11.85 -9.01
CA SER A 171 18.27 13.19 -9.53
C SER A 171 18.19 14.27 -8.44
N ILE A 172 18.55 15.51 -8.79
CA ILE A 172 18.49 16.68 -7.89
C ILE A 172 17.03 17.00 -7.51
N ILE A 173 16.07 16.68 -8.37
CA ILE A 173 14.64 16.94 -8.15
C ILE A 173 13.89 15.73 -7.57
N GLY A 174 14.61 14.72 -7.08
CA GLY A 174 14.07 13.48 -6.58
C GLY A 174 14.27 12.29 -7.54
N PRO A 175 13.70 11.12 -7.24
CA PRO A 175 13.86 9.94 -8.07
C PRO A 175 13.15 10.09 -9.42
N VAL A 176 13.82 9.62 -10.47
CA VAL A 176 13.23 9.38 -11.80
C VAL A 176 13.17 7.87 -11.96
N GLU A 177 11.98 7.31 -12.11
CA GLU A 177 11.78 5.87 -12.07
C GLU A 177 10.99 5.38 -13.28
N LEU A 178 11.46 4.29 -13.87
CA LEU A 178 10.75 3.54 -14.89
C LEU A 178 10.50 2.13 -14.36
N ASP A 179 9.24 1.74 -14.26
CA ASP A 179 8.77 0.50 -13.67
C ASP A 179 8.01 -0.31 -14.70
N PHE A 180 8.40 -1.57 -14.86
CA PHE A 180 7.68 -2.59 -15.62
C PHE A 180 7.15 -3.63 -14.66
N HIS A 181 5.85 -3.90 -14.73
CA HIS A 181 5.21 -4.77 -13.75
C HIS A 181 4.13 -5.67 -14.37
N TRP A 182 3.85 -6.75 -13.65
CA TRP A 182 2.86 -7.74 -13.99
C TRP A 182 2.18 -8.27 -12.71
N ALA A 183 0.95 -8.74 -12.85
CA ALA A 183 0.23 -9.44 -11.79
C ALA A 183 -0.48 -10.69 -12.32
N SER A 184 -0.62 -11.71 -11.47
CA SER A 184 -1.20 -13.02 -11.81
C SER A 184 -2.64 -12.96 -12.34
N ARG A 185 -3.35 -11.88 -12.05
CA ARG A 185 -4.73 -11.63 -12.50
C ARG A 185 -4.80 -10.65 -13.68
N ARG A 186 -3.68 -10.36 -14.32
CA ARG A 186 -3.59 -9.43 -15.44
C ARG A 186 -2.80 -10.07 -16.59
N SER A 187 -3.37 -10.07 -17.79
CA SER A 187 -2.74 -10.68 -18.98
C SER A 187 -1.67 -9.81 -19.62
N LYS A 188 -1.57 -8.52 -19.25
CA LYS A 188 -0.66 -7.56 -19.90
C LYS A 188 0.35 -7.00 -18.90
N LEU A 189 1.58 -6.78 -19.39
CA LEU A 189 2.58 -5.97 -18.69
C LEU A 189 2.07 -4.53 -18.57
N GLY A 190 2.28 -3.93 -17.40
CA GLY A 190 2.09 -2.52 -17.15
C GLY A 190 3.42 -1.79 -17.09
N MET A 191 3.37 -0.47 -17.27
CA MET A 191 4.52 0.42 -17.14
C MET A 191 4.09 1.68 -16.39
N TYR A 192 4.94 2.12 -15.44
CA TYR A 192 4.84 3.44 -14.82
C TYR A 192 6.12 4.22 -15.05
N LEU A 193 5.95 5.50 -15.36
CA LEU A 193 7.01 6.50 -15.30
C LEU A 193 6.68 7.44 -14.13
N ASN A 194 7.63 7.57 -13.22
CA ASN A 194 7.51 8.48 -12.10
C ASN A 194 8.69 9.46 -12.09
N ILE A 195 8.39 10.74 -11.91
CA ILE A 195 9.38 11.82 -11.87
C ILE A 195 9.03 12.74 -10.71
N GLY A 196 9.91 12.87 -9.73
CA GLY A 196 9.80 13.89 -8.72
C GLY A 196 9.82 13.41 -7.27
N LEU A 197 9.41 14.33 -6.40
CA LEU A 197 9.43 14.21 -4.97
C LEU A 197 8.20 13.40 -4.49
N TYR A 198 8.44 12.40 -3.67
CA TYR A 198 7.41 11.78 -2.85
C TYR A 198 7.31 12.58 -1.55
N PHE A 199 6.23 13.27 -1.33
CA PHE A 199 5.95 13.98 -0.09
C PHE A 199 4.83 13.28 0.68
#